data_91be2e7fee94a4d8e223052b5082721d
#
_entry.id   91be2e7fee94a4d8e223052b5082721d
#
_cell.length_a   1.000
_cell.length_b   1.000
_cell.length_c   1.000
_cell.angle_alpha   90.00
_cell.angle_beta   90.00
_cell.angle_gamma   90.00
#
_symmetry.space_group_name_H-M   'P 1'
#
loop_
_entity.id
_entity.type
_entity.pdbx_description
1 polymer ?
#
loop_
_entity_poly.entity_id
_entity_poly.type
_entity_poly.pdbx_seq_one_letter_code
_entity_poly.pdbx_strand_id
1 'polypeptide(L)'
;MTTPKRTADFFDSYAYDFSAIYGGGTGFLHRLVSRHFRKSMMLRYSKTLEGCDPIEGRTVIDIGCGPGHYGIALAKKGAGHVLGIDFAQQMIRLARDNAAAAGVGDVCEFVCDDFMTYPINQQFDYSVVMGFMDYVTHPAEIVARALAVTKSKAFFSFPAEGGLLAWQRKLRYRRRCDLYMYGGEQLERLFAATEPARVRIEKIERDYFVTVVKHRP
;
A
#
# COMPACT_ATOMS: atom_id res chain seq x y z
N MET A 1 -10.77 -11.52 -16.30
CA MET A 1 -9.39 -10.99 -16.25
C MET A 1 -9.45 -9.47 -16.35
N THR A 2 -9.40 -8.77 -15.23
CA THR A 2 -9.12 -7.33 -15.25
C THR A 2 -7.67 -7.19 -15.62
N THR A 3 -7.42 -6.69 -16.81
CA THR A 3 -6.06 -6.55 -17.32
C THR A 3 -5.33 -5.50 -16.47
N PRO A 4 -4.07 -5.72 -16.07
CA PRO A 4 -3.23 -4.73 -15.39
C PRO A 4 -3.30 -3.35 -16.07
N LYS A 5 -3.50 -3.33 -17.38
CA LYS A 5 -3.65 -2.14 -18.22
C LYS A 5 -4.83 -1.23 -17.83
N ARG A 6 -6.04 -1.78 -17.53
CA ARG A 6 -7.19 -0.94 -17.12
C ARG A 6 -6.98 -0.25 -15.78
N THR A 7 -6.30 -0.93 -14.88
CA THR A 7 -5.97 -0.38 -13.55
C THR A 7 -4.85 0.66 -13.68
N ALA A 8 -3.85 0.42 -14.54
CA ALA A 8 -2.80 1.40 -14.85
C ALA A 8 -3.38 2.68 -15.47
N ASP A 9 -4.20 2.54 -16.52
CA ASP A 9 -4.86 3.67 -17.20
C ASP A 9 -5.74 4.48 -16.24
N PHE A 10 -6.39 3.81 -15.28
CA PHE A 10 -7.16 4.48 -14.23
C PHE A 10 -6.26 5.30 -13.30
N PHE A 11 -5.16 4.74 -12.81
CA PHE A 11 -4.25 5.46 -11.91
C PHE A 11 -3.47 6.55 -12.62
N ASP A 12 -3.11 6.38 -13.89
CA ASP A 12 -2.49 7.43 -14.71
C ASP A 12 -3.44 8.63 -14.90
N SER A 13 -4.74 8.39 -15.12
CA SER A 13 -5.73 9.46 -15.20
C SER A 13 -6.08 10.08 -13.85
N TYR A 14 -5.96 9.31 -12.77
CA TYR A 14 -6.34 9.71 -11.40
C TYR A 14 -5.20 10.35 -10.61
N ALA A 15 -3.97 10.32 -11.13
CA ALA A 15 -2.80 10.85 -10.43
C ALA A 15 -2.95 12.34 -10.04
N TYR A 16 -3.57 13.15 -10.91
CA TYR A 16 -3.88 14.56 -10.63
C TYR A 16 -4.96 14.73 -9.57
N ASP A 17 -6.01 13.90 -9.58
CA ASP A 17 -7.07 13.93 -8.59
C ASP A 17 -6.60 13.38 -7.23
N PHE A 18 -5.61 12.50 -7.22
CA PHE A 18 -5.06 11.92 -6.00
C PHE A 18 -4.33 12.97 -5.16
N SER A 19 -3.59 13.88 -5.77
CA SER A 19 -3.00 15.04 -5.08
C SER A 19 -4.08 16.01 -4.56
N ALA A 20 -5.23 16.12 -5.24
CA ALA A 20 -6.36 16.93 -4.79
C ALA A 20 -7.14 16.30 -3.61
N ILE A 21 -7.06 14.99 -3.40
CA ILE A 21 -7.64 14.31 -2.21
C ILE A 21 -6.90 14.69 -0.93
N TYR A 22 -5.62 15.03 -1.04
CA TYR A 22 -4.83 15.60 0.06
C TYR A 22 -5.02 17.12 0.20
N GLY A 23 -5.60 17.83 -0.82
CA GLY A 23 -5.97 19.24 -0.85
C GLY A 23 -7.49 19.45 -0.78
N GLY A 24 -7.99 20.32 0.11
CA GLY A 24 -9.36 20.48 0.53
C GLY A 24 -10.42 20.75 -0.55
N GLY A 25 -11.41 19.88 -0.66
CA GLY A 25 -12.67 20.09 -1.39
C GLY A 25 -13.82 20.56 -0.48
N THR A 26 -14.67 21.47 -0.94
CA THR A 26 -15.71 22.20 -0.18
C THR A 26 -17.11 21.61 -0.38
N GLY A 27 -17.54 20.72 0.55
CA GLY A 27 -18.92 20.25 0.64
C GLY A 27 -19.19 19.46 1.92
N PHE A 28 -20.33 19.65 2.61
CA PHE A 28 -20.62 19.05 3.91
C PHE A 28 -20.68 17.51 3.87
N LEU A 29 -21.35 16.92 2.91
CA LEU A 29 -21.37 15.46 2.67
C LEU A 29 -20.00 14.92 2.27
N HIS A 30 -19.25 15.67 1.48
CA HIS A 30 -17.88 15.36 1.11
C HIS A 30 -16.94 15.40 2.34
N ARG A 31 -17.18 16.30 3.30
CA ARG A 31 -16.45 16.36 4.57
C ARG A 31 -16.69 15.15 5.46
N LEU A 32 -17.91 14.60 5.54
CA LEU A 32 -18.21 13.45 6.40
C LEU A 32 -17.58 12.16 5.84
N VAL A 33 -17.74 11.92 4.55
CA VAL A 33 -17.13 10.76 3.86
C VAL A 33 -15.61 10.88 3.83
N SER A 34 -15.07 12.07 3.59
CA SER A 34 -13.63 12.33 3.58
C SER A 34 -13.00 12.24 4.97
N ARG A 35 -13.76 12.48 6.05
CA ARG A 35 -13.27 12.35 7.43
C ARG A 35 -12.93 10.90 7.79
N HIS A 36 -13.82 9.95 7.51
CA HIS A 36 -13.57 8.52 7.74
C HIS A 36 -12.51 7.95 6.80
N PHE A 37 -12.48 8.42 5.55
CA PHE A 37 -11.46 8.05 4.59
C PHE A 37 -10.07 8.51 5.04
N ARG A 38 -9.93 9.78 5.41
CA ARG A 38 -8.68 10.33 5.93
C ARG A 38 -8.24 9.64 7.21
N LYS A 39 -9.17 9.32 8.12
CA LYS A 39 -8.84 8.65 9.38
C LYS A 39 -8.23 7.26 9.13
N SER A 40 -8.83 6.45 8.26
CA SER A 40 -8.28 5.14 7.88
C SER A 40 -6.88 5.28 7.24
N MET A 41 -6.72 6.25 6.33
CA MET A 41 -5.41 6.51 5.69
C MET A 41 -4.36 6.95 6.71
N MET A 42 -4.69 7.87 7.61
CA MET A 42 -3.78 8.34 8.66
C MET A 42 -3.40 7.22 9.62
N LEU A 43 -4.36 6.36 10.03
CA LEU A 43 -4.08 5.22 10.89
C LEU A 43 -3.16 4.20 10.21
N ARG A 44 -3.39 3.89 8.94
CA ARG A 44 -2.48 3.01 8.18
C ARG A 44 -1.08 3.62 8.10
N TYR A 45 -1.01 4.91 7.81
CA TYR A 45 0.24 5.64 7.69
C TYR A 45 1.03 5.61 9.01
N SER A 46 0.44 6.06 10.13
CA SER A 46 1.13 6.07 11.42
C SER A 46 1.55 4.66 11.86
N LYS A 47 0.64 3.67 11.78
CA LYS A 47 0.94 2.27 12.14
C LYS A 47 2.08 1.67 11.30
N THR A 48 2.17 2.00 10.02
CA THR A 48 3.27 1.53 9.16
C THR A 48 4.59 2.16 9.59
N LEU A 49 4.61 3.48 9.78
CA LEU A 49 5.84 4.18 10.17
C LEU A 49 6.34 3.76 11.56
N GLU A 50 5.43 3.57 12.52
CA GLU A 50 5.74 3.05 13.85
C GLU A 50 6.20 1.57 13.80
N GLY A 51 5.52 0.77 12.98
CA GLY A 51 5.82 -0.65 12.81
C GLY A 51 7.20 -0.92 12.19
N CYS A 52 7.71 0.00 11.39
CA CYS A 52 9.05 -0.07 10.81
C CYS A 52 10.19 0.33 11.78
N ASP A 53 9.88 0.69 13.03
CA ASP A 53 10.94 1.00 13.99
C ASP A 53 11.64 -0.28 14.50
N PRO A 54 12.99 -0.25 14.67
CA PRO A 54 13.93 0.80 14.29
C PRO A 54 14.20 0.84 12.78
N ILE A 55 14.10 2.04 12.18
CA ILE A 55 14.20 2.23 10.71
C ILE A 55 15.61 2.66 10.26
N GLU A 56 16.44 3.18 11.16
CA GLU A 56 17.76 3.73 10.84
C GLU A 56 18.62 2.73 10.07
N GLY A 57 19.07 3.12 8.88
CA GLY A 57 19.88 2.28 7.99
C GLY A 57 19.16 1.06 7.39
N ARG A 58 17.86 0.86 7.66
CA ARG A 58 17.10 -0.30 7.18
C ARG A 58 16.65 -0.12 5.73
N THR A 59 16.40 -1.26 5.09
CA THR A 59 15.92 -1.31 3.70
C THR A 59 14.41 -1.55 3.66
N VAL A 60 13.71 -0.85 2.77
CA VAL A 60 12.26 -0.92 2.61
C VAL A 60 11.90 -1.19 1.16
N ILE A 61 10.91 -2.07 0.93
CA ILE A 61 10.21 -2.15 -0.35
C ILE A 61 8.77 -1.67 -0.19
N ASP A 62 8.34 -0.71 -1.03
CA ASP A 62 6.99 -0.14 -1.08
C ASP A 62 6.29 -0.63 -2.35
N ILE A 63 5.39 -1.61 -2.20
CA ILE A 63 4.73 -2.34 -3.29
C ILE A 63 3.39 -1.66 -3.59
N GLY A 64 3.23 -1.17 -4.84
CA GLY A 64 2.14 -0.28 -5.22
C GLY A 64 2.34 1.09 -4.57
N CYS A 65 3.54 1.64 -4.69
CA CYS A 65 3.98 2.82 -3.93
C CYS A 65 3.20 4.10 -4.28
N GLY A 66 2.50 4.13 -5.42
CA GLY A 66 1.82 5.33 -5.91
C GLY A 66 2.78 6.53 -5.96
N PRO A 67 2.41 7.70 -5.41
CA PRO A 67 3.27 8.89 -5.40
C PRO A 67 4.36 8.87 -4.30
N GLY A 68 4.67 7.71 -3.72
CA GLY A 68 5.80 7.49 -2.82
C GLY A 68 5.62 7.90 -1.36
N HIS A 69 4.41 8.13 -0.89
CA HIS A 69 4.16 8.70 0.44
C HIS A 69 4.78 7.91 1.60
N TYR A 70 4.68 6.59 1.58
CA TYR A 70 5.24 5.73 2.64
C TYR A 70 6.76 5.65 2.53
N GLY A 71 7.27 5.35 1.33
CA GLY A 71 8.71 5.26 1.08
C GLY A 71 9.45 6.54 1.44
N ILE A 72 8.97 7.70 0.99
CA ILE A 72 9.54 9.01 1.28
C ILE A 72 9.53 9.31 2.80
N ALA A 73 8.43 8.99 3.48
CA ALA A 73 8.36 9.22 4.93
C ALA A 73 9.33 8.33 5.70
N LEU A 74 9.51 7.07 5.29
CA LEU A 74 10.46 6.15 5.89
C LEU A 74 11.92 6.58 5.61
N ALA A 75 12.21 7.06 4.40
CA ALA A 75 13.50 7.65 4.06
C ALA A 75 13.82 8.87 4.95
N LYS A 76 12.85 9.76 5.16
CA LYS A 76 12.99 10.92 6.09
C LYS A 76 13.18 10.51 7.56
N LYS A 77 12.74 9.32 7.94
CA LYS A 77 12.96 8.74 9.28
C LYS A 77 14.30 8.02 9.41
N GLY A 78 15.11 7.94 8.35
CA GLY A 78 16.45 7.35 8.37
C GLY A 78 16.56 5.98 7.70
N ALA A 79 15.59 5.54 6.89
CA ALA A 79 15.80 4.35 6.07
C ALA A 79 17.04 4.51 5.20
N GLY A 80 17.85 3.47 5.09
CA GLY A 80 19.08 3.49 4.30
C GLY A 80 18.83 3.32 2.80
N HIS A 81 17.77 2.61 2.42
CA HIS A 81 17.33 2.45 1.03
C HIS A 81 15.85 2.12 0.95
N VAL A 82 15.15 2.72 0.01
CA VAL A 82 13.74 2.48 -0.30
C VAL A 82 13.58 2.16 -1.77
N LEU A 83 13.01 0.99 -2.09
CA LEU A 83 12.59 0.62 -3.43
C LEU A 83 11.06 0.74 -3.51
N GLY A 84 10.53 1.67 -4.30
CA GLY A 84 9.11 1.78 -4.61
C GLY A 84 8.80 1.20 -5.99
N ILE A 85 7.82 0.31 -6.07
CA ILE A 85 7.38 -0.29 -7.35
C ILE A 85 5.91 0.05 -7.57
N ASP A 86 5.59 0.59 -8.74
CA ASP A 86 4.22 0.81 -9.20
C ASP A 86 4.15 0.66 -10.72
N PHE A 87 3.06 0.14 -11.25
CA PHE A 87 2.89 -0.04 -12.71
C PHE A 87 2.40 1.24 -13.41
N ALA A 88 1.93 2.26 -12.66
CA ALA A 88 1.43 3.52 -13.21
C ALA A 88 2.57 4.53 -13.40
N GLN A 89 2.90 4.84 -14.65
CA GLN A 89 4.02 5.71 -15.01
C GLN A 89 3.91 7.11 -14.39
N GLN A 90 2.69 7.67 -14.32
CA GLN A 90 2.46 9.00 -13.73
C GLN A 90 2.69 8.99 -12.20
N MET A 91 2.31 7.89 -11.52
CA MET A 91 2.58 7.73 -10.09
C MET A 91 4.08 7.71 -9.81
N ILE A 92 4.85 6.99 -10.61
CA ILE A 92 6.32 6.93 -10.48
C ILE A 92 6.97 8.30 -10.74
N ARG A 93 6.49 9.06 -11.72
CA ARG A 93 6.98 10.44 -11.94
C ARG A 93 6.73 11.31 -10.69
N LEU A 94 5.50 11.30 -10.18
CA LEU A 94 5.16 12.02 -8.95
C LEU A 94 5.99 11.56 -7.75
N ALA A 95 6.24 10.25 -7.61
CA ALA A 95 7.07 9.72 -6.52
C ALA A 95 8.49 10.26 -6.57
N ARG A 96 9.10 10.29 -7.76
CA ARG A 96 10.45 10.86 -7.97
C ARG A 96 10.50 12.37 -7.68
N ASP A 97 9.52 13.12 -8.18
CA ASP A 97 9.41 14.57 -7.94
C ASP A 97 9.22 14.86 -6.44
N ASN A 98 8.35 14.09 -5.77
CA ASN A 98 8.12 14.21 -4.34
C ASN A 98 9.36 13.85 -3.51
N ALA A 99 10.11 12.82 -3.88
CA ALA A 99 11.33 12.43 -3.19
C ALA A 99 12.43 13.48 -3.35
N ALA A 100 12.60 14.03 -4.56
CA ALA A 100 13.52 15.12 -4.83
C ALA A 100 13.15 16.37 -4.01
N ALA A 101 11.88 16.78 -4.01
CA ALA A 101 11.38 17.89 -3.22
C ALA A 101 11.54 17.68 -1.70
N ALA A 102 11.49 16.44 -1.24
CA ALA A 102 11.69 16.06 0.16
C ALA A 102 13.17 15.92 0.56
N GLY A 103 14.11 16.02 -0.37
CA GLY A 103 15.55 15.87 -0.13
C GLY A 103 16.00 14.43 0.17
N VAL A 104 15.25 13.43 -0.31
CA VAL A 104 15.53 11.99 -0.12
C VAL A 104 15.63 11.21 -1.42
N GLY A 105 15.85 11.92 -2.54
CA GLY A 105 15.94 11.30 -3.87
C GLY A 105 17.06 10.27 -3.99
N ASP A 106 18.17 10.46 -3.29
CA ASP A 106 19.31 9.52 -3.29
C ASP A 106 19.05 8.23 -2.50
N VAL A 107 18.07 8.26 -1.60
CA VAL A 107 17.69 7.10 -0.77
C VAL A 107 16.53 6.32 -1.39
N CYS A 108 15.68 7.00 -2.19
CA CYS A 108 14.47 6.44 -2.77
C CYS A 108 14.67 6.10 -4.26
N GLU A 109 14.60 4.83 -4.59
CA GLU A 109 14.50 4.32 -5.96
C GLU A 109 13.03 4.04 -6.30
N PHE A 110 12.52 4.60 -7.42
CA PHE A 110 11.15 4.34 -7.88
C PHE A 110 11.15 3.75 -9.29
N VAL A 111 10.52 2.57 -9.43
CA VAL A 111 10.50 1.77 -10.65
C VAL A 111 9.07 1.61 -11.17
N CYS A 112 8.88 1.88 -12.46
CA CYS A 112 7.62 1.62 -13.14
C CYS A 112 7.64 0.20 -13.71
N ASP A 113 7.09 -0.75 -12.96
CA ASP A 113 7.04 -2.17 -13.36
C ASP A 113 5.95 -2.91 -12.57
N ASP A 114 5.66 -4.14 -13.01
CA ASP A 114 4.79 -5.07 -12.26
C ASP A 114 5.60 -5.76 -11.16
N PHE A 115 5.17 -5.60 -9.92
CA PHE A 115 5.81 -6.26 -8.79
C PHE A 115 5.94 -7.77 -8.98
N MET A 116 4.99 -8.42 -9.67
CA MET A 116 5.02 -9.88 -9.85
C MET A 116 6.12 -10.35 -10.81
N THR A 117 6.57 -9.51 -11.72
CA THR A 117 7.57 -9.87 -12.74
C THR A 117 8.91 -9.15 -12.54
N TYR A 118 8.94 -8.03 -11.83
CA TYR A 118 10.16 -7.26 -11.59
C TYR A 118 11.24 -8.11 -10.90
N PRO A 119 12.50 -8.16 -11.41
CA PRO A 119 13.55 -8.98 -10.83
C PRO A 119 14.06 -8.38 -9.51
N ILE A 120 13.65 -8.96 -8.39
CA ILE A 120 14.10 -8.56 -7.06
C ILE A 120 15.16 -9.56 -6.59
N ASN A 121 16.42 -9.14 -6.58
CA ASN A 121 17.56 -10.00 -6.25
C ASN A 121 18.04 -9.84 -4.81
N GLN A 122 17.30 -9.12 -3.97
CA GLN A 122 17.62 -8.88 -2.56
C GLN A 122 16.38 -8.98 -1.68
N GLN A 123 16.61 -9.10 -0.39
CA GLN A 123 15.55 -8.99 0.60
C GLN A 123 15.63 -7.64 1.31
N PHE A 124 14.46 -7.14 1.74
CA PHE A 124 14.28 -5.89 2.45
C PHE A 124 13.95 -6.14 3.92
N ASP A 125 14.38 -5.28 4.81
CA ASP A 125 14.03 -5.40 6.23
C ASP A 125 12.53 -5.28 6.42
N TYR A 126 11.88 -4.37 5.67
CA TYR A 126 10.45 -4.11 5.74
C TYR A 126 9.81 -4.09 4.35
N SER A 127 8.60 -4.65 4.26
CA SER A 127 7.74 -4.53 3.08
C SER A 127 6.44 -3.79 3.43
N VAL A 128 6.08 -2.83 2.61
CA VAL A 128 4.87 -2.00 2.73
C VAL A 128 3.97 -2.26 1.53
N VAL A 129 2.70 -2.65 1.77
CA VAL A 129 1.70 -2.97 0.74
C VAL A 129 0.40 -2.26 1.10
N MET A 130 0.35 -0.95 0.87
CA MET A 130 -0.75 -0.09 1.33
C MET A 130 -1.64 0.42 0.20
N GLY A 131 -2.94 0.09 0.27
CA GLY A 131 -3.92 0.52 -0.75
C GLY A 131 -3.76 -0.19 -2.09
N PHE A 132 -3.01 -1.28 -2.13
CA PHE A 132 -2.73 -2.09 -3.31
C PHE A 132 -3.68 -3.30 -3.41
N MET A 133 -3.97 -3.98 -2.29
CA MET A 133 -4.75 -5.21 -2.24
C MET A 133 -6.22 -5.03 -2.66
N ASP A 134 -6.69 -3.80 -2.77
CA ASP A 134 -8.01 -3.43 -3.29
C ASP A 134 -8.25 -3.91 -4.73
N TYR A 135 -7.17 -4.04 -5.51
CA TYR A 135 -7.19 -4.25 -6.96
C TYR A 135 -6.61 -5.60 -7.39
N VAL A 136 -6.26 -6.44 -6.41
CA VAL A 136 -5.56 -7.71 -6.62
C VAL A 136 -6.54 -8.88 -6.76
N THR A 137 -6.44 -9.61 -7.87
CA THR A 137 -7.27 -10.82 -8.13
C THR A 137 -6.75 -12.03 -7.35
N HIS A 138 -5.43 -12.18 -7.24
CA HIS A 138 -4.75 -13.32 -6.60
C HIS A 138 -3.93 -12.87 -5.38
N PRO A 139 -4.59 -12.53 -4.25
CA PRO A 139 -3.92 -11.95 -3.09
C PRO A 139 -2.88 -12.88 -2.46
N ALA A 140 -3.06 -14.20 -2.56
CA ALA A 140 -2.12 -15.18 -2.02
C ALA A 140 -0.74 -15.11 -2.71
N GLU A 141 -0.70 -14.91 -4.01
CA GLU A 141 0.54 -14.80 -4.78
C GLU A 141 1.31 -13.52 -4.40
N ILE A 142 0.60 -12.40 -4.27
CA ILE A 142 1.19 -11.14 -3.84
C ILE A 142 1.76 -11.25 -2.41
N VAL A 143 0.97 -11.81 -1.49
CA VAL A 143 1.40 -11.99 -0.10
C VAL A 143 2.63 -12.89 -0.04
N ALA A 144 2.61 -14.04 -0.73
CA ALA A 144 3.74 -14.99 -0.75
C ALA A 144 5.01 -14.31 -1.30
N ARG A 145 4.90 -13.59 -2.43
CA ARG A 145 6.04 -12.89 -3.03
C ARG A 145 6.55 -11.74 -2.14
N ALA A 146 5.66 -10.94 -1.56
CA ALA A 146 6.04 -9.88 -0.63
C ALA A 146 6.78 -10.45 0.59
N LEU A 147 6.30 -11.57 1.16
CA LEU A 147 6.97 -12.23 2.26
C LEU A 147 8.30 -12.86 1.86
N ALA A 148 8.45 -13.38 0.64
CA ALA A 148 9.71 -13.94 0.15
C ALA A 148 10.83 -12.89 0.10
N VAL A 149 10.50 -11.63 -0.22
CA VAL A 149 11.47 -10.52 -0.27
C VAL A 149 11.59 -9.76 1.05
N THR A 150 10.91 -10.20 2.12
CA THR A 150 10.93 -9.56 3.44
C THR A 150 11.85 -10.32 4.40
N LYS A 151 12.72 -9.62 5.13
CA LYS A 151 13.53 -10.18 6.22
C LYS A 151 12.83 -10.17 7.57
N SER A 152 12.20 -9.06 7.93
CA SER A 152 11.70 -8.83 9.29
C SER A 152 10.19 -8.69 9.38
N LYS A 153 9.63 -7.61 8.84
CA LYS A 153 8.19 -7.34 8.95
C LYS A 153 7.60 -6.92 7.59
N ALA A 154 6.38 -7.37 7.33
CA ALA A 154 5.58 -6.91 6.21
C ALA A 154 4.26 -6.33 6.71
N PHE A 155 3.83 -5.24 6.09
CA PHE A 155 2.60 -4.51 6.43
C PHE A 155 1.68 -4.49 5.21
N PHE A 156 0.42 -4.88 5.44
CA PHE A 156 -0.59 -4.90 4.38
C PHE A 156 -1.83 -4.13 4.81
N SER A 157 -2.54 -3.54 3.85
CA SER A 157 -3.90 -3.08 4.06
C SER A 157 -4.86 -3.76 3.11
N PHE A 158 -5.99 -4.21 3.65
CA PHE A 158 -7.07 -4.83 2.90
C PHE A 158 -8.37 -4.07 3.14
N PRO A 159 -9.16 -3.76 2.11
CA PRO A 159 -10.46 -3.13 2.31
C PRO A 159 -11.42 -4.12 2.98
N ALA A 160 -12.01 -3.70 4.10
CA ALA A 160 -12.94 -4.53 4.83
C ALA A 160 -14.29 -4.64 4.10
N GLU A 161 -14.83 -5.84 4.03
CA GLU A 161 -16.20 -6.08 3.58
C GLU A 161 -17.23 -5.63 4.64
N GLY A 162 -18.47 -5.40 4.18
CA GLY A 162 -19.62 -5.10 5.03
C GLY A 162 -19.81 -3.62 5.37
N GLY A 163 -21.06 -3.25 5.70
CA GLY A 163 -21.47 -1.91 6.04
C GLY A 163 -21.73 -0.96 4.86
N LEU A 164 -22.36 0.17 5.17
CA LEU A 164 -22.77 1.18 4.19
C LEU A 164 -21.59 1.77 3.41
N LEU A 165 -20.44 1.93 4.06
CA LEU A 165 -19.24 2.50 3.45
C LEU A 165 -18.61 1.55 2.40
N ALA A 166 -18.68 0.24 2.64
CA ALA A 166 -18.23 -0.77 1.69
C ALA A 166 -19.12 -0.79 0.44
N TRP A 167 -20.46 -0.72 0.63
CA TRP A 167 -21.42 -0.62 -0.46
C TRP A 167 -21.21 0.63 -1.30
N GLN A 168 -21.05 1.80 -0.66
CA GLN A 168 -20.77 3.07 -1.32
C GLN A 168 -19.45 3.03 -2.11
N ARG A 169 -18.40 2.39 -1.55
CA ARG A 169 -17.12 2.19 -2.24
C ARG A 169 -17.30 1.34 -3.49
N LYS A 170 -18.00 0.20 -3.37
CA LYS A 170 -18.30 -0.70 -4.49
C LYS A 170 -19.11 -0.01 -5.60
N LEU A 171 -20.09 0.83 -5.23
CA LEU A 171 -20.88 1.61 -6.20
C LEU A 171 -20.04 2.67 -6.92
N ARG A 172 -19.17 3.38 -6.20
CA ARG A 172 -18.32 4.45 -6.75
C ARG A 172 -17.31 3.93 -7.77
N TYR A 173 -16.79 2.70 -7.57
CA TYR A 173 -15.77 2.11 -8.43
C TYR A 173 -16.31 1.13 -9.47
N ARG A 174 -17.61 0.75 -9.40
CA ARG A 174 -18.24 -0.27 -10.28
C ARG A 174 -18.01 -0.09 -11.78
N ARG A 175 -17.77 1.14 -12.23
CA ARG A 175 -17.53 1.47 -13.65
C ARG A 175 -16.07 1.78 -13.98
N ARG A 176 -15.18 1.81 -12.96
CA ARG A 176 -13.79 2.28 -13.08
C ARG A 176 -12.78 1.16 -12.96
N CYS A 177 -12.90 0.33 -11.93
CA CYS A 177 -12.05 -0.83 -11.70
C CYS A 177 -12.76 -1.83 -10.81
N ASP A 178 -12.34 -3.11 -10.86
CA ASP A 178 -12.83 -4.12 -9.93
C ASP A 178 -12.23 -3.88 -8.55
N LEU A 179 -13.07 -3.95 -7.52
CA LEU A 179 -12.67 -3.83 -6.12
C LEU A 179 -12.91 -5.14 -5.41
N TYR A 180 -11.87 -5.65 -4.79
CA TYR A 180 -11.89 -6.83 -3.94
C TYR A 180 -11.98 -6.39 -2.48
N MET A 181 -12.88 -7.01 -1.71
CA MET A 181 -13.09 -6.72 -0.30
C MET A 181 -12.93 -8.00 0.49
N TYR A 182 -12.48 -7.89 1.74
CA TYR A 182 -12.04 -9.02 2.53
C TYR A 182 -12.75 -9.10 3.87
N GLY A 183 -13.09 -10.32 4.30
CA GLY A 183 -13.54 -10.64 5.64
C GLY A 183 -12.37 -11.03 6.56
N GLY A 184 -12.55 -10.91 7.88
CA GLY A 184 -11.52 -11.28 8.85
C GLY A 184 -11.07 -12.74 8.72
N GLU A 185 -12.01 -13.69 8.68
CA GLU A 185 -11.72 -15.11 8.52
C GLU A 185 -11.01 -15.44 7.19
N GLN A 186 -11.34 -14.71 6.12
CA GLN A 186 -10.65 -14.88 4.83
C GLN A 186 -9.18 -14.49 4.96
N LEU A 187 -8.89 -13.39 5.65
CA LEU A 187 -7.52 -12.94 5.90
C LEU A 187 -6.77 -13.91 6.81
N GLU A 188 -7.41 -14.43 7.87
CA GLU A 188 -6.81 -15.46 8.73
C GLU A 188 -6.39 -16.68 7.92
N ARG A 189 -7.28 -17.20 7.04
CA ARG A 189 -6.95 -18.32 6.15
C ARG A 189 -5.82 -17.98 5.16
N LEU A 190 -5.85 -16.76 4.59
CA LEU A 190 -4.83 -16.29 3.65
C LEU A 190 -3.43 -16.29 4.28
N PHE A 191 -3.31 -15.78 5.49
CA PHE A 191 -2.02 -15.68 6.17
C PHE A 191 -1.61 -16.98 6.89
N ALA A 192 -2.54 -17.83 7.32
CA ALA A 192 -2.21 -19.13 7.87
C ALA A 192 -1.43 -20.03 6.88
N ALA A 193 -1.72 -19.89 5.58
CA ALA A 193 -1.03 -20.62 4.52
C ALA A 193 0.42 -20.19 4.28
N THR A 194 0.88 -19.09 4.88
CA THR A 194 2.24 -18.52 4.64
C THR A 194 3.25 -18.83 5.75
N GLU A 195 2.85 -19.58 6.78
CA GLU A 195 3.66 -19.99 7.93
C GLU A 195 4.54 -18.87 8.54
N PRO A 196 3.98 -17.68 8.84
CA PRO A 196 4.75 -16.61 9.44
C PRO A 196 5.01 -16.87 10.93
N ALA A 197 6.04 -16.24 11.50
CA ALA A 197 6.28 -16.31 12.94
C ALA A 197 5.10 -15.75 13.74
N ARG A 198 4.52 -14.64 13.27
CA ARG A 198 3.39 -13.97 13.89
C ARG A 198 2.61 -13.13 12.89
N VAL A 199 1.30 -13.27 12.91
CA VAL A 199 0.38 -12.39 12.18
C VAL A 199 -0.51 -11.66 13.16
N ARG A 200 -0.70 -10.36 12.95
CA ARG A 200 -1.67 -9.53 13.65
C ARG A 200 -2.59 -8.89 12.63
N ILE A 201 -3.87 -9.17 12.71
CA ILE A 201 -4.92 -8.61 11.85
C ILE A 201 -5.75 -7.66 12.72
N GLU A 202 -5.79 -6.39 12.35
CA GLU A 202 -6.52 -5.34 13.07
C GLU A 202 -7.51 -4.66 12.13
N LYS A 203 -8.78 -4.62 12.52
CA LYS A 203 -9.78 -3.82 11.81
C LYS A 203 -9.62 -2.36 12.19
N ILE A 204 -9.28 -1.53 11.21
CA ILE A 204 -9.10 -0.08 11.37
C ILE A 204 -10.12 0.65 10.48
N GLU A 205 -11.19 1.16 11.07
CA GLU A 205 -12.28 1.84 10.36
C GLU A 205 -12.86 0.96 9.23
N ARG A 206 -12.51 1.26 7.99
CA ARG A 206 -13.00 0.59 6.77
C ARG A 206 -12.01 -0.39 6.14
N ASP A 207 -10.87 -0.59 6.76
CA ASP A 207 -9.82 -1.46 6.26
C ASP A 207 -9.36 -2.44 7.37
N TYR A 208 -8.70 -3.52 6.98
CA TYR A 208 -7.86 -4.31 7.87
C TYR A 208 -6.40 -3.89 7.67
N PHE A 209 -5.71 -3.71 8.77
CA PHE A 209 -4.27 -3.55 8.81
C PHE A 209 -3.63 -4.86 9.28
N VAL A 210 -2.76 -5.42 8.47
CA VAL A 210 -2.11 -6.70 8.78
C VAL A 210 -0.61 -6.48 8.95
N THR A 211 -0.10 -6.90 10.10
CA THR A 211 1.34 -6.95 10.37
C THR A 211 1.78 -8.39 10.39
N VAL A 212 2.75 -8.72 9.56
CA VAL A 212 3.41 -10.03 9.54
C VAL A 212 4.83 -9.85 10.07
N VAL A 213 5.18 -10.63 11.09
CA VAL A 213 6.56 -10.72 11.61
C VAL A 213 7.13 -12.04 11.16
N LYS A 214 8.29 -12.01 10.53
CA LYS A 214 9.01 -13.23 10.13
C LYS A 214 9.90 -13.73 11.26
N HIS A 215 10.14 -15.04 11.29
CA HIS A 215 11.18 -15.58 12.14
C HIS A 215 12.51 -14.91 11.78
N ARG A 216 13.26 -14.46 12.76
CA ARG A 216 14.68 -14.14 12.51
C ARG A 216 15.36 -15.44 12.09
N PRO A 217 16.11 -15.44 10.99
CA PRO A 217 16.93 -16.60 10.64
C PRO A 217 17.94 -16.92 11.73
#